data_dd3170c55dba5468c368d482c79b92dc
#
_entry.id   dd3170c55dba5468c368d482c79b92dc
#
_cell.length_a   1.000
_cell.length_b   1.000
_cell.length_c   1.000
_cell.angle_alpha   90.00
_cell.angle_beta   90.00
_cell.angle_gamma   90.00
#
_symmetry.space_group_name_H-M   'P 1'
#
loop_
_entity.id
_entity.type
_entity.pdbx_description
1 polymer ?
#
loop_
_entity_poly.entity_id
_entity_poly.type
_entity_poly.pdbx_seq_one_letter_code
_entity_poly.pdbx_strand_id
1 'polypeptide(L)'
;MIFRSMKKALLQSLFFFIFVITISYAEIVKEVKVVGNVRVSSETIVLFGDIRVNEDYNAQKINELSRQLYDTDFFSYLEINLTNGLLEISVKENPIIQSLVFNGIKAKKHKEAIKEVIELKEKTSYVENKLIRDIQKIKTAFRNLGFYFIEVEAYAKENVNNSIDLIYEINRGKRARIGKIVFIGDKKFKDGKLRGIITSEESKAWKFISTKKYLNQERIKLDTRLLENFYKSKGYYQVKVLATNILYEEGEGFLLTYNIDSGKRFRFEDVSLKISEGLDKNSFVEIAKDLPKLKNKYYSPKKIIKILDKINKLTTKKDLQFINSKLIETVKNDKILVTINISEGKKYF
;
A
#
# COMPACT_ATOMS: atom_id res chain seq x y z
N MET A 1 -5.14 -66.36 -9.12
CA MET A 1 -6.48 -65.74 -9.17
C MET A 1 -6.48 -64.24 -8.84
N ILE A 2 -5.65 -63.77 -7.95
CA ILE A 2 -5.54 -62.38 -7.44
C ILE A 2 -5.07 -61.37 -8.53
N PHE A 3 -4.13 -61.75 -9.41
CA PHE A 3 -3.59 -60.90 -10.47
C PHE A 3 -4.59 -60.52 -11.58
N ARG A 4 -5.61 -61.35 -11.81
CA ARG A 4 -6.68 -61.13 -12.81
C ARG A 4 -7.73 -60.15 -12.28
N SER A 5 -7.96 -60.12 -10.97
CA SER A 5 -8.87 -59.23 -10.28
C SER A 5 -8.30 -57.77 -10.22
N MET A 6 -7.00 -57.64 -9.92
CA MET A 6 -6.33 -56.33 -9.91
C MET A 6 -6.29 -55.66 -11.28
N LYS A 7 -6.07 -56.39 -12.37
CA LYS A 7 -6.11 -55.81 -13.73
C LYS A 7 -7.53 -55.35 -14.12
N LYS A 8 -8.59 -56.03 -13.71
CA LYS A 8 -9.97 -55.56 -13.94
C LYS A 8 -10.32 -54.32 -13.11
N ALA A 9 -9.87 -54.24 -11.85
CA ALA A 9 -10.08 -53.05 -11.02
C ALA A 9 -9.30 -51.83 -11.55
N LEU A 10 -8.07 -52.04 -12.05
CA LEU A 10 -7.28 -50.98 -12.67
C LEU A 10 -7.90 -50.46 -13.99
N LEU A 11 -8.44 -51.38 -14.79
CA LEU A 11 -9.13 -51.01 -16.06
C LEU A 11 -10.45 -50.30 -15.80
N GLN A 12 -11.21 -50.67 -14.76
CA GLN A 12 -12.44 -49.99 -14.35
C GLN A 12 -12.16 -48.63 -13.75
N SER A 13 -11.07 -48.45 -12.96
CA SER A 13 -10.60 -47.17 -12.43
C SER A 13 -10.16 -46.23 -13.56
N LEU A 14 -9.45 -46.75 -14.56
CA LEU A 14 -9.01 -45.98 -15.73
C LEU A 14 -10.20 -45.56 -16.60
N PHE A 15 -11.26 -46.38 -16.70
CA PHE A 15 -12.47 -46.06 -17.46
C PHE A 15 -13.32 -45.02 -16.74
N PHE A 16 -13.32 -45.00 -15.39
CA PHE A 16 -14.05 -43.99 -14.60
C PHE A 16 -13.34 -42.64 -14.61
N PHE A 17 -12.00 -42.60 -14.78
CA PHE A 17 -11.24 -41.35 -14.85
C PHE A 17 -11.37 -40.63 -16.22
N ILE A 18 -11.74 -41.35 -17.28
CA ILE A 18 -11.94 -40.81 -18.63
C ILE A 18 -13.31 -40.10 -18.77
N PHE A 19 -14.25 -40.30 -17.82
CA PHE A 19 -15.64 -39.81 -17.96
C PHE A 19 -15.88 -38.45 -17.27
N VAL A 20 -14.85 -37.77 -16.73
CA VAL A 20 -14.97 -36.43 -16.11
C VAL A 20 -14.20 -35.37 -16.93
N ILE A 21 -14.12 -35.54 -18.24
CA ILE A 21 -13.81 -34.41 -19.12
C ILE A 21 -15.13 -33.68 -19.37
N THR A 22 -15.42 -32.68 -18.53
CA THR A 22 -16.46 -31.69 -18.86
C THR A 22 -16.00 -30.93 -20.09
N ILE A 23 -16.49 -31.35 -21.26
CA ILE A 23 -16.26 -30.62 -22.50
C ILE A 23 -17.07 -29.31 -22.32
N SER A 24 -16.37 -28.22 -22.05
CA SER A 24 -16.93 -26.89 -22.15
C SER A 24 -17.16 -26.61 -23.64
N TYR A 25 -18.39 -26.81 -24.10
CA TYR A 25 -18.74 -26.43 -25.47
C TYR A 25 -18.75 -24.91 -25.56
N ALA A 26 -17.98 -24.34 -26.50
CA ALA A 26 -18.18 -22.99 -26.94
C ALA A 26 -19.44 -22.94 -27.83
N GLU A 27 -20.25 -21.94 -27.63
CA GLU A 27 -21.49 -21.72 -28.39
C GLU A 27 -21.43 -20.40 -29.15
N ILE A 28 -21.82 -20.38 -30.42
CA ILE A 28 -21.80 -19.17 -31.25
C ILE A 28 -22.98 -18.27 -30.86
N VAL A 29 -22.68 -17.02 -30.49
CA VAL A 29 -23.67 -15.98 -30.23
C VAL A 29 -24.27 -15.52 -31.56
N LYS A 30 -25.57 -15.73 -31.76
CA LYS A 30 -26.32 -15.28 -32.95
C LYS A 30 -27.14 -14.02 -32.68
N GLU A 31 -27.62 -13.89 -31.45
CA GLU A 31 -28.48 -12.78 -31.01
C GLU A 31 -28.10 -12.39 -29.58
N VAL A 32 -28.21 -11.11 -29.27
CA VAL A 32 -28.00 -10.56 -27.93
C VAL A 32 -29.25 -9.87 -27.44
N LYS A 33 -29.73 -10.26 -26.27
CA LYS A 33 -30.89 -9.67 -25.62
C LYS A 33 -30.51 -9.15 -24.25
N VAL A 34 -30.78 -7.88 -23.98
CA VAL A 34 -30.54 -7.25 -22.66
C VAL A 34 -31.91 -7.01 -22.00
N VAL A 35 -31.99 -7.34 -20.71
CA VAL A 35 -33.22 -7.22 -19.91
C VAL A 35 -32.92 -6.52 -18.59
N GLY A 36 -33.80 -5.63 -18.14
CA GLY A 36 -33.73 -4.96 -16.84
C GLY A 36 -32.93 -3.66 -16.85
N ASN A 37 -32.35 -3.31 -17.98
CA ASN A 37 -31.71 -1.98 -18.15
C ASN A 37 -32.79 -0.89 -18.29
N VAL A 38 -32.55 0.27 -17.67
CA VAL A 38 -33.44 1.43 -17.66
C VAL A 38 -32.75 2.67 -18.22
N ARG A 39 -31.58 2.96 -17.71
CA ARG A 39 -30.80 4.16 -18.04
C ARG A 39 -29.67 3.85 -19.03
N VAL A 40 -29.01 2.69 -18.85
CA VAL A 40 -27.94 2.24 -19.74
C VAL A 40 -28.55 1.52 -20.93
N SER A 41 -28.31 2.01 -22.15
CA SER A 41 -28.90 1.37 -23.34
C SER A 41 -28.28 -0.02 -23.60
N SER A 42 -29.04 -0.89 -24.28
CA SER A 42 -28.58 -2.23 -24.64
C SER A 42 -27.30 -2.17 -25.48
N GLU A 43 -27.18 -1.20 -26.40
CA GLU A 43 -26.00 -0.98 -27.23
C GLU A 43 -24.78 -0.61 -26.39
N THR A 44 -24.98 0.20 -25.34
CA THR A 44 -23.90 0.57 -24.39
C THR A 44 -23.42 -0.67 -23.63
N ILE A 45 -24.29 -1.55 -23.20
CA ILE A 45 -23.95 -2.80 -22.50
C ILE A 45 -23.18 -3.73 -23.43
N VAL A 46 -23.62 -3.88 -24.68
CA VAL A 46 -22.93 -4.66 -25.71
C VAL A 46 -21.53 -4.12 -25.98
N LEU A 47 -21.39 -2.79 -26.05
CA LEU A 47 -20.10 -2.13 -26.27
C LEU A 47 -19.12 -2.33 -25.10
N PHE A 48 -19.55 -2.13 -23.86
CA PHE A 48 -18.70 -2.32 -22.68
C PHE A 48 -18.33 -3.78 -22.43
N GLY A 49 -19.18 -4.70 -22.84
CA GLY A 49 -18.89 -6.13 -22.78
C GLY A 49 -18.03 -6.63 -23.94
N ASP A 50 -17.65 -5.79 -24.90
CA ASP A 50 -17.00 -6.20 -26.19
C ASP A 50 -17.72 -7.41 -26.82
N ILE A 51 -19.06 -7.36 -26.84
CA ILE A 51 -19.87 -8.48 -27.28
C ILE A 51 -19.99 -8.44 -28.80
N ARG A 52 -19.65 -9.55 -29.45
CA ARG A 52 -19.68 -9.69 -30.91
C ARG A 52 -20.55 -10.88 -31.32
N VAL A 53 -21.49 -10.61 -32.23
CA VAL A 53 -22.32 -11.64 -32.85
C VAL A 53 -21.47 -12.45 -33.84
N ASN A 54 -21.77 -13.74 -33.98
CA ASN A 54 -21.03 -14.75 -34.77
C ASN A 54 -19.64 -15.10 -34.21
N GLU A 55 -19.35 -14.84 -32.93
CA GLU A 55 -18.18 -15.33 -32.22
C GLU A 55 -18.55 -16.45 -31.23
N ASP A 56 -17.56 -17.31 -30.97
CA ASP A 56 -17.67 -18.40 -29.99
C ASP A 56 -17.51 -17.88 -28.58
N TYR A 57 -18.45 -18.26 -27.70
CA TYR A 57 -18.42 -17.98 -26.26
C TYR A 57 -18.33 -19.28 -25.47
N ASN A 58 -17.29 -19.41 -24.68
CA ASN A 58 -17.12 -20.45 -23.66
C ASN A 58 -17.32 -19.86 -22.26
N ALA A 59 -17.29 -20.69 -21.23
CA ALA A 59 -17.45 -20.25 -19.84
C ALA A 59 -16.40 -19.18 -19.41
N GLN A 60 -15.17 -19.26 -19.92
CA GLN A 60 -14.14 -18.27 -19.62
C GLN A 60 -14.50 -16.89 -20.20
N LYS A 61 -14.94 -16.85 -21.46
CA LYS A 61 -15.31 -15.59 -22.13
C LYS A 61 -16.56 -14.96 -21.50
N ILE A 62 -17.53 -15.78 -21.06
CA ILE A 62 -18.69 -15.31 -20.29
C ILE A 62 -18.25 -14.73 -18.93
N ASN A 63 -17.30 -15.35 -18.24
CA ASN A 63 -16.77 -14.82 -16.99
C ASN A 63 -15.98 -13.50 -17.18
N GLU A 64 -15.23 -13.38 -18.27
CA GLU A 64 -14.55 -12.14 -18.65
C GLU A 64 -15.56 -11.02 -18.96
N LEU A 65 -16.59 -11.32 -19.73
CA LEU A 65 -17.72 -10.43 -20.01
C LEU A 65 -18.40 -9.96 -18.72
N SER A 66 -18.72 -10.90 -17.83
CA SER A 66 -19.30 -10.56 -16.52
C SER A 66 -18.43 -9.59 -15.75
N ARG A 67 -17.10 -9.84 -15.70
CA ARG A 67 -16.15 -8.97 -15.01
C ARG A 67 -16.10 -7.60 -15.64
N GLN A 68 -15.99 -7.50 -16.98
CA GLN A 68 -15.97 -6.22 -17.69
C GLN A 68 -17.21 -5.38 -17.39
N LEU A 69 -18.40 -5.99 -17.38
CA LEU A 69 -19.63 -5.28 -17.07
C LEU A 69 -19.71 -4.87 -15.59
N TYR A 70 -19.27 -5.72 -14.64
CA TYR A 70 -19.19 -5.34 -13.22
C TYR A 70 -18.20 -4.21 -12.97
N ASP A 71 -17.07 -4.21 -13.67
CA ASP A 71 -16.02 -3.19 -13.52
C ASP A 71 -16.47 -1.78 -13.97
N THR A 72 -17.61 -1.69 -14.71
CA THR A 72 -18.24 -0.40 -15.04
C THR A 72 -18.90 0.29 -13.85
N ASP A 73 -19.15 -0.44 -12.76
CA ASP A 73 -19.96 -0.01 -11.60
C ASP A 73 -21.45 0.28 -11.93
N PHE A 74 -21.91 0.02 -13.14
CA PHE A 74 -23.29 0.33 -13.52
C PHE A 74 -24.31 -0.62 -12.92
N PHE A 75 -23.90 -1.84 -12.60
CA PHE A 75 -24.82 -2.92 -12.25
C PHE A 75 -24.61 -3.44 -10.83
N SER A 76 -25.71 -3.56 -10.09
CA SER A 76 -25.77 -4.24 -8.78
C SER A 76 -26.02 -5.75 -8.92
N TYR A 77 -26.63 -6.14 -10.02
CA TYR A 77 -26.87 -7.54 -10.38
C TYR A 77 -26.63 -7.73 -11.87
N LEU A 78 -26.05 -8.86 -12.20
CA LEU A 78 -25.76 -9.27 -13.58
C LEU A 78 -25.85 -10.78 -13.67
N GLU A 79 -26.63 -11.26 -14.62
CA GLU A 79 -26.74 -12.67 -14.98
C GLU A 79 -26.63 -12.80 -16.50
N ILE A 80 -25.77 -13.72 -16.95
CA ILE A 80 -25.50 -13.92 -18.37
C ILE A 80 -25.78 -15.39 -18.71
N ASN A 81 -26.70 -15.62 -19.60
CA ASN A 81 -27.08 -16.95 -20.07
C ASN A 81 -26.91 -17.04 -21.60
N LEU A 82 -26.24 -18.07 -22.07
CA LEU A 82 -26.13 -18.38 -23.49
C LEU A 82 -26.85 -19.70 -23.76
N THR A 83 -27.89 -19.68 -24.62
CA THR A 83 -28.69 -20.85 -24.93
C THR A 83 -29.16 -20.77 -26.37
N ASN A 84 -28.87 -21.78 -27.19
CA ASN A 84 -29.28 -21.88 -28.60
C ASN A 84 -28.86 -20.67 -29.47
N GLY A 85 -27.70 -20.06 -29.12
CA GLY A 85 -27.15 -18.88 -29.80
C GLY A 85 -27.72 -17.54 -29.32
N LEU A 86 -28.65 -17.54 -28.35
CA LEU A 86 -29.18 -16.34 -27.72
C LEU A 86 -28.37 -16.05 -26.45
N LEU A 87 -27.62 -14.92 -26.44
CA LEU A 87 -26.97 -14.39 -25.27
C LEU A 87 -27.91 -13.43 -24.53
N GLU A 88 -28.54 -13.90 -23.46
CA GLU A 88 -29.42 -13.09 -22.63
C GLU A 88 -28.64 -12.53 -21.44
N ILE A 89 -28.68 -11.20 -21.28
CA ILE A 89 -27.99 -10.45 -20.22
C ILE A 89 -29.05 -9.77 -19.36
N SER A 90 -29.25 -10.28 -18.17
CA SER A 90 -30.20 -9.72 -17.19
C SER A 90 -29.42 -8.82 -16.22
N VAL A 91 -29.81 -7.55 -16.11
CA VAL A 91 -29.15 -6.56 -15.30
C VAL A 91 -30.09 -5.87 -14.32
N LYS A 92 -29.54 -5.42 -13.19
CA LYS A 92 -30.15 -4.42 -12.33
C LYS A 92 -29.15 -3.28 -12.13
N GLU A 93 -29.56 -2.08 -12.51
CA GLU A 93 -28.67 -0.92 -12.43
C GLU A 93 -28.45 -0.43 -11.00
N ASN A 94 -27.21 -0.03 -10.68
CA ASN A 94 -26.90 0.71 -9.48
C ASN A 94 -27.56 2.09 -9.52
N PRO A 95 -28.09 2.61 -8.40
CA PRO A 95 -28.62 3.97 -8.36
C PRO A 95 -27.50 5.01 -8.57
N ILE A 96 -27.86 6.18 -9.09
CA ILE A 96 -26.96 7.31 -9.25
C ILE A 96 -26.95 8.14 -7.98
N ILE A 97 -25.76 8.55 -7.54
CA ILE A 97 -25.61 9.49 -6.44
C ILE A 97 -25.97 10.89 -6.95
N GLN A 98 -27.11 11.41 -6.49
CA GLN A 98 -27.59 12.75 -6.83
C GLN A 98 -26.86 13.82 -6.01
N SER A 99 -26.66 13.57 -4.71
CA SER A 99 -25.97 14.49 -3.81
C SER A 99 -25.13 13.76 -2.76
N LEU A 100 -24.09 14.46 -2.26
CA LEU A 100 -23.27 14.04 -1.12
C LEU A 100 -23.51 14.98 0.05
N VAL A 101 -24.01 14.46 1.16
CA VAL A 101 -24.28 15.22 2.39
C VAL A 101 -23.30 14.79 3.46
N PHE A 102 -22.63 15.76 4.11
CA PHE A 102 -21.68 15.51 5.22
C PHE A 102 -22.19 16.21 6.48
N ASN A 103 -22.90 15.48 7.33
CA ASN A 103 -23.38 15.94 8.61
C ASN A 103 -22.27 15.90 9.67
N GLY A 104 -22.35 16.75 10.70
CA GLY A 104 -21.33 16.84 11.76
C GLY A 104 -20.04 17.60 11.36
N ILE A 105 -19.87 17.95 10.08
CA ILE A 105 -18.73 18.73 9.56
C ILE A 105 -19.18 20.12 9.14
N LYS A 106 -18.78 21.16 9.92
CA LYS A 106 -19.12 22.57 9.61
C LYS A 106 -18.10 23.22 8.66
N ALA A 107 -16.80 22.89 8.79
CA ALA A 107 -15.75 23.57 8.05
C ALA A 107 -15.71 23.12 6.58
N LYS A 108 -15.84 24.04 5.64
CA LYS A 108 -15.78 23.81 4.19
C LYS A 108 -14.50 23.05 3.79
N LYS A 109 -13.34 23.47 4.33
CA LYS A 109 -12.05 22.80 4.08
C LYS A 109 -12.07 21.30 4.39
N HIS A 110 -12.74 20.89 5.46
CA HIS A 110 -12.83 19.47 5.81
C HIS A 110 -13.79 18.72 4.89
N LYS A 111 -14.88 19.34 4.43
CA LYS A 111 -15.79 18.75 3.46
C LYS A 111 -15.08 18.52 2.12
N GLU A 112 -14.32 19.49 1.65
CA GLU A 112 -13.52 19.35 0.42
C GLU A 112 -12.47 18.24 0.56
N ALA A 113 -11.75 18.20 1.69
CA ALA A 113 -10.78 17.13 1.96
C ALA A 113 -11.42 15.73 2.00
N ILE A 114 -12.67 15.62 2.49
CA ILE A 114 -13.42 14.35 2.41
C ILE A 114 -13.72 14.02 0.95
N LYS A 115 -14.22 14.98 0.18
CA LYS A 115 -14.54 14.78 -1.24
C LYS A 115 -13.33 14.35 -2.07
N GLU A 116 -12.11 14.75 -1.70
CA GLU A 116 -10.89 14.32 -2.37
C GLU A 116 -10.52 12.86 -2.10
N VAL A 117 -10.76 12.36 -0.89
CA VAL A 117 -10.33 11.02 -0.48
C VAL A 117 -11.34 9.91 -0.78
N ILE A 118 -12.62 10.21 -0.88
CA ILE A 118 -13.66 9.23 -1.16
C ILE A 118 -13.71 8.87 -2.66
N GLU A 119 -14.14 7.65 -2.98
CA GLU A 119 -14.32 7.16 -4.36
C GLU A 119 -15.68 7.55 -4.92
N LEU A 120 -16.72 7.48 -4.07
CA LEU A 120 -18.08 7.80 -4.48
C LEU A 120 -18.24 9.31 -4.68
N LYS A 121 -18.72 9.70 -5.86
CA LYS A 121 -18.91 11.11 -6.27
C LYS A 121 -20.36 11.36 -6.72
N GLU A 122 -20.76 12.61 -6.71
CA GLU A 122 -22.02 13.00 -7.35
C GLU A 122 -21.99 12.61 -8.83
N LYS A 123 -23.12 12.17 -9.37
CA LYS A 123 -23.31 11.70 -10.74
C LYS A 123 -22.60 10.38 -11.09
N THR A 124 -22.05 9.67 -10.12
CA THR A 124 -21.52 8.30 -10.30
C THR A 124 -22.48 7.27 -9.73
N SER A 125 -22.31 6.00 -10.13
CA SER A 125 -23.07 4.89 -9.58
C SER A 125 -22.73 4.65 -8.11
N TYR A 126 -23.73 4.33 -7.30
CA TYR A 126 -23.53 3.90 -5.92
C TYR A 126 -23.11 2.44 -5.88
N VAL A 127 -21.99 2.16 -5.24
CA VAL A 127 -21.47 0.81 -5.01
C VAL A 127 -21.17 0.64 -3.54
N GLU A 128 -21.84 -0.30 -2.88
CA GLU A 128 -21.75 -0.51 -1.43
C GLU A 128 -20.32 -0.79 -0.95
N ASN A 129 -19.56 -1.60 -1.69
CA ASN A 129 -18.16 -1.88 -1.38
C ASN A 129 -17.27 -0.62 -1.41
N LYS A 130 -17.59 0.35 -2.28
CA LYS A 130 -16.91 1.66 -2.31
C LYS A 130 -17.29 2.49 -1.09
N LEU A 131 -18.55 2.44 -0.65
CA LEU A 131 -18.99 3.13 0.56
C LEU A 131 -18.21 2.65 1.81
N ILE A 132 -18.06 1.33 1.95
CA ILE A 132 -17.30 0.76 3.06
C ILE A 132 -15.84 1.28 3.05
N ARG A 133 -15.22 1.32 1.87
CA ARG A 133 -13.86 1.88 1.73
C ARG A 133 -13.81 3.37 2.03
N ASP A 134 -14.80 4.13 1.58
CA ASP A 134 -14.87 5.57 1.81
C ASP A 134 -15.03 5.91 3.29
N ILE A 135 -15.85 5.18 4.03
CA ILE A 135 -15.95 5.30 5.48
C ILE A 135 -14.57 5.11 6.14
N GLN A 136 -13.80 4.10 5.74
CA GLN A 136 -12.47 3.85 6.29
C GLN A 136 -11.45 4.94 5.90
N LYS A 137 -11.54 5.47 4.68
CA LYS A 137 -10.70 6.59 4.22
C LYS A 137 -10.99 7.86 5.03
N ILE A 138 -12.26 8.18 5.26
CA ILE A 138 -12.68 9.32 6.09
C ILE A 138 -12.14 9.14 7.52
N LYS A 139 -12.36 7.97 8.13
CA LYS A 139 -11.84 7.67 9.48
C LYS A 139 -10.32 7.84 9.55
N THR A 140 -9.60 7.34 8.57
CA THR A 140 -8.13 7.45 8.49
C THR A 140 -7.68 8.90 8.35
N ALA A 141 -8.31 9.68 7.45
CA ALA A 141 -7.99 11.09 7.25
C ALA A 141 -8.16 11.90 8.55
N PHE A 142 -9.26 11.71 9.26
CA PHE A 142 -9.51 12.43 10.51
C PHE A 142 -8.64 11.94 11.68
N ARG A 143 -8.31 10.64 11.75
CA ARG A 143 -7.33 10.12 12.72
C ARG A 143 -5.97 10.76 12.53
N ASN A 144 -5.54 10.97 11.29
CA ASN A 144 -4.30 11.69 10.98
C ASN A 144 -4.33 13.17 11.40
N LEU A 145 -5.51 13.77 11.51
CA LEU A 145 -5.72 15.10 12.11
C LEU A 145 -5.82 15.09 13.65
N GLY A 146 -5.73 13.91 14.27
CA GLY A 146 -5.78 13.72 15.72
C GLY A 146 -7.15 13.39 16.29
N PHE A 147 -8.18 13.19 15.46
CA PHE A 147 -9.52 12.76 15.90
C PHE A 147 -9.60 11.24 15.95
N TYR A 148 -8.94 10.63 16.93
CA TYR A 148 -8.79 9.18 17.01
C TYR A 148 -10.12 8.43 17.18
N PHE A 149 -11.04 9.00 17.96
CA PHE A 149 -12.36 8.42 18.28
C PHE A 149 -13.44 8.83 17.28
N ILE A 150 -13.05 9.15 16.04
CA ILE A 150 -14.03 9.48 15.00
C ILE A 150 -14.94 8.30 14.71
N GLU A 151 -16.22 8.57 14.68
CA GLU A 151 -17.27 7.67 14.22
C GLU A 151 -17.80 8.19 12.88
N VAL A 152 -17.98 7.30 11.93
CA VAL A 152 -18.53 7.62 10.63
C VAL A 152 -19.52 6.50 10.28
N GLU A 153 -20.75 6.90 10.05
CA GLU A 153 -21.82 6.09 9.51
C GLU A 153 -22.25 6.70 8.19
N ALA A 154 -22.81 5.90 7.29
CA ALA A 154 -23.35 6.42 6.04
C ALA A 154 -24.55 5.57 5.62
N TYR A 155 -25.52 6.23 4.98
CA TYR A 155 -26.71 5.59 4.42
C TYR A 155 -27.14 6.30 3.15
N ALA A 156 -27.78 5.51 2.27
CA ALA A 156 -28.37 6.02 1.06
C ALA A 156 -29.86 6.32 1.30
N LYS A 157 -30.28 7.54 0.97
CA LYS A 157 -31.69 7.91 0.92
C LYS A 157 -32.15 7.81 -0.51
N GLU A 158 -33.09 6.91 -0.76
CA GLU A 158 -33.65 6.70 -2.10
C GLU A 158 -34.46 7.91 -2.56
N ASN A 159 -34.32 8.25 -3.83
CA ASN A 159 -35.08 9.25 -4.55
C ASN A 159 -35.76 8.57 -5.74
N VAL A 160 -36.54 9.35 -6.50
CA VAL A 160 -37.13 8.87 -7.76
C VAL A 160 -36.08 8.62 -8.84
N ASN A 161 -36.44 7.87 -9.89
CA ASN A 161 -35.60 7.62 -11.06
C ASN A 161 -34.26 6.88 -10.74
N ASN A 162 -34.30 5.89 -9.86
CA ASN A 162 -33.14 5.10 -9.47
C ASN A 162 -31.94 5.97 -9.07
N SER A 163 -32.19 6.98 -8.23
CA SER A 163 -31.15 7.88 -7.70
C SER A 163 -31.20 7.94 -6.17
N ILE A 164 -30.09 8.34 -5.55
CA ILE A 164 -29.95 8.44 -4.09
C ILE A 164 -29.26 9.73 -3.68
N ASP A 165 -29.56 10.18 -2.46
CA ASP A 165 -28.72 11.09 -1.71
C ASP A 165 -27.87 10.26 -0.72
N LEU A 166 -26.54 10.34 -0.84
CA LEU A 166 -25.63 9.64 0.03
C LEU A 166 -25.24 10.53 1.21
N ILE A 167 -25.61 10.12 2.41
CA ILE A 167 -25.48 10.90 3.64
C ILE A 167 -24.41 10.25 4.51
N TYR A 168 -23.36 11.02 4.85
CA TYR A 168 -22.34 10.64 5.83
C TYR A 168 -22.60 11.37 7.14
N GLU A 169 -22.86 10.62 8.22
CA GLU A 169 -22.96 11.11 9.59
C GLU A 169 -21.58 10.99 10.25
N ILE A 170 -20.97 12.13 10.59
CA ILE A 170 -19.60 12.17 11.07
C ILE A 170 -19.54 12.80 12.46
N ASN A 171 -19.27 11.97 13.47
CA ASN A 171 -18.95 12.43 14.81
C ASN A 171 -17.44 12.39 15.02
N ARG A 172 -16.78 13.55 14.98
CA ARG A 172 -15.32 13.63 15.12
C ARG A 172 -14.82 13.32 16.52
N GLY A 173 -15.66 13.49 17.53
CA GLY A 173 -15.22 13.47 18.91
C GLY A 173 -14.19 14.55 19.25
N LYS A 174 -13.50 14.38 20.40
CA LYS A 174 -12.40 15.26 20.83
C LYS A 174 -11.08 14.80 20.21
N ARG A 175 -10.13 15.74 20.02
CA ARG A 175 -8.77 15.39 19.60
C ARG A 175 -8.05 14.57 20.67
N ALA A 176 -7.45 13.48 20.27
CA ALA A 176 -6.65 12.60 21.10
C ALA A 176 -5.25 13.18 21.35
N ARG A 177 -4.94 13.51 22.59
CA ARG A 177 -3.62 14.04 22.99
C ARG A 177 -2.71 12.91 23.43
N ILE A 178 -1.40 13.05 23.15
CA ILE A 178 -0.37 12.18 23.72
C ILE A 178 -0.06 12.72 25.12
N GLY A 179 -0.47 11.99 26.15
CA GLY A 179 -0.19 12.33 27.55
C GLY A 179 1.26 12.04 27.91
N LYS A 180 1.76 10.85 27.57
CA LYS A 180 3.10 10.39 27.91
C LYS A 180 3.76 9.59 26.80
N ILE A 181 5.08 9.75 26.63
CA ILE A 181 5.91 8.96 25.72
C ILE A 181 6.94 8.20 26.55
N VAL A 182 6.98 6.89 26.36
CA VAL A 182 7.87 5.98 27.10
C VAL A 182 8.72 5.18 26.13
N PHE A 183 9.97 4.94 26.50
CA PHE A 183 10.90 4.08 25.77
C PHE A 183 11.28 2.91 26.67
N ILE A 184 11.05 1.69 26.18
CA ILE A 184 11.32 0.42 26.90
C ILE A 184 12.26 -0.48 26.06
N GLY A 185 12.61 -1.63 26.62
CA GLY A 185 13.45 -2.64 25.95
C GLY A 185 14.95 -2.37 26.12
N ASP A 186 15.75 -2.89 25.20
CA ASP A 186 17.23 -2.78 25.21
C ASP A 186 17.68 -1.41 24.67
N LYS A 187 17.30 -0.34 25.37
CA LYS A 187 17.68 1.02 25.00
C LYS A 187 19.09 1.37 25.49
N LYS A 188 19.92 1.92 24.62
CA LYS A 188 21.31 2.34 24.92
C LYS A 188 21.46 3.84 25.21
N PHE A 189 20.38 4.59 25.11
CA PHE A 189 20.37 6.05 25.30
C PHE A 189 19.28 6.46 26.27
N LYS A 190 19.51 7.56 27.02
CA LYS A 190 18.55 8.13 27.95
C LYS A 190 17.30 8.65 27.23
N ASP A 191 16.15 8.54 27.87
CA ASP A 191 14.84 8.96 27.34
C ASP A 191 14.81 10.39 26.81
N GLY A 192 15.45 11.33 27.53
CA GLY A 192 15.56 12.72 27.08
C GLY A 192 16.27 12.86 25.72
N LYS A 193 17.29 12.01 25.44
CA LYS A 193 17.94 11.97 24.14
C LYS A 193 17.04 11.42 23.07
N LEU A 194 16.32 10.34 23.37
CA LEU A 194 15.39 9.69 22.44
C LEU A 194 14.20 10.58 22.11
N ARG A 195 13.65 11.30 23.12
CA ARG A 195 12.62 12.33 22.89
C ARG A 195 13.08 13.44 21.95
N GLY A 196 14.35 13.81 21.97
CA GLY A 196 14.91 14.80 21.04
C GLY A 196 15.11 14.29 19.60
N ILE A 197 14.90 12.99 19.34
CA ILE A 197 15.02 12.39 18.00
C ILE A 197 13.66 12.29 17.31
N ILE A 198 12.61 12.01 18.07
CA ILE A 198 11.23 11.86 17.56
C ILE A 198 10.57 13.21 17.29
N THR A 199 9.51 13.18 16.49
CA THR A 199 8.69 14.36 16.16
C THR A 199 7.43 14.45 17.01
N SER A 200 6.94 13.34 17.55
CA SER A 200 5.82 13.33 18.48
C SER A 200 6.19 14.00 19.80
N GLU A 201 5.24 14.72 20.38
CA GLU A 201 5.43 15.48 21.63
C GLU A 201 4.36 15.14 22.65
N GLU A 202 4.74 15.12 23.93
CA GLU A 202 3.79 15.05 25.03
C GLU A 202 2.98 16.35 25.13
N SER A 203 1.70 16.24 25.46
CA SER A 203 0.81 17.37 25.69
C SER A 203 1.19 18.04 27.01
N LYS A 204 1.59 19.30 26.97
CA LYS A 204 1.94 20.10 28.15
C LYS A 204 1.14 21.40 28.10
N ALA A 205 0.82 21.95 29.28
CA ALA A 205 -0.03 23.14 29.42
C ALA A 205 0.46 24.34 28.58
N TRP A 206 1.80 24.52 28.47
CA TRP A 206 2.39 25.61 27.69
C TRP A 206 2.57 25.34 26.19
N LYS A 207 2.29 24.09 25.72
CA LYS A 207 2.36 23.70 24.29
C LYS A 207 1.00 23.73 23.61
N PHE A 208 0.22 24.76 23.82
CA PHE A 208 -1.16 24.81 23.29
C PHE A 208 -1.24 24.95 21.77
N ILE A 209 -0.23 25.51 21.10
CA ILE A 209 -0.19 25.72 19.63
C ILE A 209 0.29 24.46 18.89
N SER A 210 1.13 23.61 19.50
CA SER A 210 1.72 22.45 18.82
C SER A 210 0.66 21.42 18.40
N THR A 211 0.67 21.05 17.12
CA THR A 211 -0.13 19.93 16.59
C THR A 211 0.55 18.57 16.80
N LYS A 212 1.84 18.56 17.16
CA LYS A 212 2.66 17.34 17.39
C LYS A 212 2.26 16.57 18.64
N LYS A 213 1.47 17.19 19.52
CA LYS A 213 0.90 16.59 20.73
C LYS A 213 -0.34 15.72 20.47
N TYR A 214 -0.87 15.69 19.26
CA TYR A 214 -2.00 14.84 18.92
C TYR A 214 -1.50 13.53 18.29
N LEU A 215 -2.16 12.43 18.64
CA LEU A 215 -1.84 11.12 18.07
C LEU A 215 -1.99 11.14 16.56
N ASN A 216 -0.97 10.66 15.85
CA ASN A 216 -0.96 10.57 14.39
C ASN A 216 -0.13 9.36 13.97
N GLN A 217 -0.74 8.41 13.28
CA GLN A 217 -0.11 7.14 12.91
C GLN A 217 1.10 7.32 11.98
N GLU A 218 1.01 8.23 11.01
CA GLU A 218 2.13 8.47 10.09
C GLU A 218 3.32 9.10 10.82
N ARG A 219 3.06 9.96 11.81
CA ARG A 219 4.10 10.52 12.65
C ARG A 219 4.77 9.47 13.53
N ILE A 220 3.99 8.53 14.08
CA ILE A 220 4.52 7.41 14.86
C ILE A 220 5.43 6.54 13.99
N LYS A 221 5.03 6.22 12.75
CA LYS A 221 5.88 5.51 11.78
C LYS A 221 7.15 6.30 11.43
N LEU A 222 7.06 7.61 11.33
CA LEU A 222 8.23 8.47 11.14
C LEU A 222 9.15 8.41 12.36
N ASP A 223 8.61 8.49 13.56
CA ASP A 223 9.37 8.43 14.80
C ASP A 223 10.16 7.12 14.95
N THR A 224 9.53 5.98 14.64
CA THR A 224 10.24 4.68 14.62
C THR A 224 11.43 4.71 13.66
N ARG A 225 11.24 5.21 12.44
CA ARG A 225 12.33 5.35 11.46
C ARG A 225 13.42 6.31 11.93
N LEU A 226 13.06 7.40 12.56
CA LEU A 226 14.04 8.37 13.10
C LEU A 226 14.88 7.75 14.21
N LEU A 227 14.24 7.00 15.13
CA LEU A 227 14.94 6.27 16.19
C LEU A 227 15.87 5.21 15.58
N GLU A 228 15.40 4.37 14.65
CA GLU A 228 16.23 3.38 13.98
C GLU A 228 17.43 4.00 13.27
N ASN A 229 17.22 5.07 12.51
CA ASN A 229 18.29 5.80 11.81
C ASN A 229 19.31 6.41 12.80
N PHE A 230 18.81 6.92 13.93
CA PHE A 230 19.69 7.40 14.99
C PHE A 230 20.56 6.26 15.55
N TYR A 231 19.97 5.12 15.92
CA TYR A 231 20.72 3.96 16.43
C TYR A 231 21.71 3.41 15.39
N LYS A 232 21.28 3.24 14.13
CA LYS A 232 22.17 2.84 13.02
C LYS A 232 23.35 3.80 12.87
N SER A 233 23.12 5.10 13.04
CA SER A 233 24.19 6.11 12.99
C SER A 233 25.23 5.94 14.12
N LYS A 234 24.89 5.21 15.17
CA LYS A 234 25.76 4.90 16.33
C LYS A 234 26.34 3.49 16.28
N GLY A 235 26.09 2.75 15.20
CA GLY A 235 26.63 1.41 14.97
C GLY A 235 25.67 0.27 15.28
N TYR A 236 24.47 0.52 15.76
CA TYR A 236 23.47 -0.51 16.03
C TYR A 236 22.71 -0.84 14.73
N TYR A 237 23.36 -1.63 13.86
CA TYR A 237 22.92 -1.87 12.49
C TYR A 237 21.57 -2.61 12.43
N GLN A 238 21.37 -3.59 13.31
CA GLN A 238 20.20 -4.45 13.34
C GLN A 238 19.11 -3.96 14.29
N VAL A 239 19.18 -2.71 14.76
CA VAL A 239 18.17 -2.14 15.64
C VAL A 239 16.76 -2.31 15.05
N LYS A 240 15.82 -2.66 15.91
CA LYS A 240 14.38 -2.67 15.62
C LYS A 240 13.67 -1.78 16.64
N VAL A 241 12.77 -0.95 16.16
CA VAL A 241 11.93 -0.10 17.00
C VAL A 241 10.48 -0.39 16.65
N LEU A 242 9.70 -0.83 17.64
CA LEU A 242 8.27 -1.09 17.51
C LEU A 242 7.49 -0.08 18.37
N ALA A 243 6.53 0.60 17.77
CA ALA A 243 5.53 1.33 18.54
C ALA A 243 4.47 0.31 18.99
N THR A 244 4.58 -0.17 20.24
CA THR A 244 3.89 -1.39 20.64
C THR A 244 2.57 -1.16 21.36
N ASN A 245 2.43 -0.06 22.08
CA ASN A 245 1.20 0.19 22.86
C ASN A 245 0.75 1.63 22.73
N ILE A 246 -0.48 1.80 22.26
CA ILE A 246 -1.21 3.06 22.30
C ILE A 246 -2.38 2.81 23.25
N LEU A 247 -2.16 3.04 24.54
CA LEU A 247 -3.20 2.96 25.57
C LEU A 247 -3.80 4.34 25.78
N TYR A 248 -5.12 4.41 25.86
CA TYR A 248 -5.83 5.63 26.24
C TYR A 248 -6.20 5.59 27.71
N GLU A 249 -5.83 6.64 28.44
CA GLU A 249 -6.22 6.86 29.83
C GLU A 249 -7.11 8.10 29.88
N GLU A 250 -8.32 7.95 30.42
CA GLU A 250 -9.27 9.04 30.52
C GLU A 250 -8.71 10.19 31.38
N GLY A 251 -8.77 11.41 30.86
CA GLY A 251 -8.18 12.60 31.51
C GLY A 251 -6.70 12.82 31.19
N GLU A 252 -5.89 11.76 31.05
CA GLU A 252 -4.45 11.85 30.83
C GLU A 252 -4.09 11.84 29.32
N GLY A 253 -4.87 11.13 28.49
CA GLY A 253 -4.64 10.99 27.07
C GLY A 253 -3.95 9.68 26.71
N PHE A 254 -3.23 9.65 25.59
CA PHE A 254 -2.57 8.45 25.11
C PHE A 254 -1.18 8.26 25.72
N LEU A 255 -0.92 7.05 26.21
CA LEU A 255 0.40 6.54 26.51
C LEU A 255 1.00 5.93 25.21
N LEU A 256 2.03 6.57 24.68
CA LEU A 256 2.76 6.09 23.49
C LEU A 256 4.06 5.41 23.90
N THR A 257 4.18 4.12 23.66
CA THR A 257 5.35 3.33 24.05
C THR A 257 6.15 2.90 22.82
N TYR A 258 7.45 3.20 22.80
CA TYR A 258 8.41 2.68 21.85
C TYR A 258 9.24 1.58 22.49
N ASN A 259 9.15 0.35 21.99
CA ASN A 259 9.98 -0.76 22.41
C ASN A 259 11.20 -0.85 21.48
N ILE A 260 12.40 -0.78 22.06
CA ILE A 260 13.66 -0.74 21.33
C ILE A 260 14.42 -2.04 21.57
N ASP A 261 14.72 -2.74 20.50
CA ASP A 261 15.72 -3.80 20.48
C ASP A 261 16.93 -3.27 19.72
N SER A 262 17.95 -2.82 20.46
CA SER A 262 19.13 -2.20 19.84
C SER A 262 20.02 -3.22 19.14
N GLY A 263 20.03 -4.46 19.57
CA GLY A 263 20.95 -5.48 19.12
C GLY A 263 22.41 -5.15 19.41
N LYS A 264 23.33 -5.83 18.73
CA LYS A 264 24.79 -5.64 18.86
C LYS A 264 25.24 -4.38 18.12
N ARG A 265 26.41 -3.87 18.52
CA ARG A 265 27.04 -2.72 17.88
C ARG A 265 28.08 -3.19 16.86
N PHE A 266 27.92 -2.80 15.61
CA PHE A 266 28.71 -3.24 14.47
C PHE A 266 29.86 -2.26 14.16
N ARG A 267 30.95 -2.82 13.59
CA ARG A 267 32.07 -2.08 13.06
C ARG A 267 32.26 -2.35 11.57
N PHE A 268 32.89 -1.45 10.85
CA PHE A 268 33.32 -1.74 9.49
C PHE A 268 34.43 -2.81 9.52
N GLU A 269 34.26 -3.90 8.79
CA GLU A 269 35.33 -4.85 8.51
C GLU A 269 36.26 -4.26 7.45
N ASP A 270 35.66 -3.87 6.33
CA ASP A 270 36.32 -3.17 5.24
C ASP A 270 35.31 -2.33 4.45
N VAL A 271 35.83 -1.32 3.74
CA VAL A 271 35.03 -0.50 2.80
C VAL A 271 35.84 -0.37 1.51
N SER A 272 35.28 -0.83 0.40
CA SER A 272 35.93 -0.90 -0.90
C SER A 272 35.10 -0.35 -2.04
N LEU A 273 35.77 0.07 -3.13
CA LEU A 273 35.13 0.40 -4.41
C LEU A 273 35.39 -0.74 -5.40
N LYS A 274 34.35 -1.16 -6.10
CA LYS A 274 34.45 -2.02 -7.27
C LYS A 274 34.02 -1.21 -8.49
N ILE A 275 34.97 -0.91 -9.36
CA ILE A 275 34.78 -0.04 -10.52
C ILE A 275 34.74 -0.92 -11.77
N SER A 276 33.74 -0.75 -12.61
CA SER A 276 33.60 -1.50 -13.87
C SER A 276 34.75 -1.18 -14.85
N GLU A 277 35.02 -2.11 -15.77
CA GLU A 277 36.15 -2.02 -16.71
C GLU A 277 36.06 -0.81 -17.65
N GLY A 278 34.88 -0.33 -17.96
CA GLY A 278 34.65 0.86 -18.81
C GLY A 278 35.01 2.20 -18.18
N LEU A 279 35.30 2.23 -16.86
CA LEU A 279 35.56 3.48 -16.14
C LEU A 279 37.05 3.61 -15.75
N ASP A 280 37.59 4.81 -15.92
CA ASP A 280 38.97 5.11 -15.48
C ASP A 280 39.10 5.06 -13.95
N LYS A 281 39.75 4.00 -13.44
CA LYS A 281 39.97 3.75 -12.03
C LYS A 281 40.77 4.89 -11.34
N ASN A 282 41.69 5.56 -12.08
CA ASN A 282 42.51 6.65 -11.55
C ASN A 282 41.63 7.82 -11.10
N SER A 283 40.47 8.01 -11.69
CA SER A 283 39.51 9.03 -11.30
C SER A 283 39.06 8.91 -9.85
N PHE A 284 39.03 7.70 -9.30
CA PHE A 284 38.48 7.41 -7.96
C PHE A 284 39.55 7.20 -6.88
N VAL A 285 40.82 7.35 -7.20
CA VAL A 285 41.96 7.08 -6.28
C VAL A 285 41.88 7.92 -5.01
N GLU A 286 41.53 9.21 -5.09
CA GLU A 286 41.41 10.09 -3.92
C GLU A 286 40.26 9.62 -2.98
N ILE A 287 39.18 9.09 -3.51
CA ILE A 287 38.11 8.53 -2.68
C ILE A 287 38.57 7.21 -2.06
N ALA A 288 39.22 6.34 -2.86
CA ALA A 288 39.73 5.05 -2.39
C ALA A 288 40.75 5.17 -1.23
N LYS A 289 41.62 6.18 -1.23
CA LYS A 289 42.57 6.46 -0.14
C LYS A 289 41.92 6.69 1.22
N ASP A 290 40.68 7.19 1.26
CA ASP A 290 39.96 7.47 2.52
C ASP A 290 39.26 6.25 3.10
N LEU A 291 38.95 5.22 2.30
CA LEU A 291 38.15 4.07 2.71
C LEU A 291 38.80 3.21 3.81
N PRO A 292 40.09 2.87 3.74
CA PRO A 292 40.75 2.08 4.79
C PRO A 292 40.69 2.74 6.17
N LYS A 293 40.59 4.08 6.23
CA LYS A 293 40.44 4.84 7.50
C LYS A 293 39.15 4.50 8.24
N LEU A 294 38.17 3.83 7.59
CA LEU A 294 36.93 3.41 8.20
C LEU A 294 37.03 2.05 8.90
N LYS A 295 38.01 1.22 8.55
CA LYS A 295 38.22 -0.11 9.13
C LYS A 295 38.25 -0.03 10.67
N ASN A 296 37.55 -0.96 11.30
CA ASN A 296 37.37 -1.07 12.76
C ASN A 296 36.61 0.10 13.42
N LYS A 297 36.23 1.17 12.71
CA LYS A 297 35.36 2.21 13.25
C LYS A 297 33.91 1.71 13.33
N TYR A 298 33.15 2.24 14.27
CA TYR A 298 31.71 1.91 14.34
C TYR A 298 30.99 2.26 13.04
N TYR A 299 30.16 1.32 12.59
CA TYR A 299 29.33 1.48 11.41
C TYR A 299 28.47 2.75 11.52
N SER A 300 28.29 3.43 10.42
CA SER A 300 27.40 4.59 10.33
C SER A 300 27.00 4.84 8.88
N PRO A 301 25.69 4.77 8.53
CA PRO A 301 25.19 5.10 7.19
C PRO A 301 25.65 6.49 6.72
N LYS A 302 25.74 7.47 7.65
CA LYS A 302 26.21 8.83 7.30
C LYS A 302 27.62 8.86 6.72
N LYS A 303 28.50 7.93 7.12
CA LYS A 303 29.85 7.83 6.55
C LYS A 303 29.81 7.31 5.12
N ILE A 304 28.94 6.34 4.86
CA ILE A 304 28.73 5.79 3.52
C ILE A 304 28.08 6.82 2.58
N ILE A 305 27.03 7.52 3.05
CA ILE A 305 26.39 8.61 2.29
C ILE A 305 27.44 9.66 1.88
N LYS A 306 28.34 10.06 2.79
CA LYS A 306 29.42 11.00 2.45
C LYS A 306 30.36 10.50 1.36
N ILE A 307 30.60 9.18 1.28
CA ILE A 307 31.42 8.59 0.21
C ILE A 307 30.63 8.64 -1.11
N LEU A 308 29.35 8.26 -1.08
CA LEU A 308 28.48 8.32 -2.27
C LEU A 308 28.36 9.76 -2.79
N ASP A 309 28.22 10.75 -1.89
CA ASP A 309 28.21 12.18 -2.27
C ASP A 309 29.53 12.61 -2.92
N LYS A 310 30.68 12.12 -2.41
CA LYS A 310 31.98 12.38 -3.05
C LYS A 310 32.06 11.77 -4.44
N ILE A 311 31.56 10.54 -4.61
CA ILE A 311 31.48 9.87 -5.92
C ILE A 311 30.61 10.70 -6.86
N ASN A 312 29.39 11.06 -6.46
CA ASN A 312 28.48 11.86 -7.29
C ASN A 312 29.08 13.21 -7.70
N LYS A 313 29.73 13.94 -6.77
CA LYS A 313 30.40 15.19 -7.08
C LYS A 313 31.57 15.01 -8.07
N LEU A 314 32.32 13.93 -7.94
CA LEU A 314 33.44 13.62 -8.83
C LEU A 314 32.91 13.30 -10.25
N THR A 315 31.87 12.48 -10.37
CA THR A 315 31.28 12.09 -11.66
C THR A 315 30.68 13.30 -12.38
N THR A 316 29.98 14.17 -11.64
CA THR A 316 29.47 15.44 -12.20
C THR A 316 30.62 16.35 -12.67
N LYS A 317 31.68 16.51 -11.88
CA LYS A 317 32.83 17.37 -12.25
C LYS A 317 33.57 16.86 -13.48
N LYS A 318 33.64 15.56 -13.71
CA LYS A 318 34.32 14.93 -14.84
C LYS A 318 33.40 14.66 -16.03
N ASP A 319 32.18 15.16 -15.99
CA ASP A 319 31.14 14.94 -17.01
C ASP A 319 30.92 13.45 -17.36
N LEU A 320 31.08 12.58 -16.33
CA LEU A 320 30.81 11.16 -16.44
C LEU A 320 29.30 10.95 -16.34
N GLN A 321 28.62 10.99 -17.50
CA GLN A 321 27.17 10.82 -17.57
C GLN A 321 26.78 9.37 -17.28
N PHE A 322 25.60 9.19 -16.65
CA PHE A 322 24.99 7.87 -16.39
C PHE A 322 25.78 6.93 -15.46
N ILE A 323 26.49 7.46 -14.47
CA ILE A 323 27.13 6.61 -13.46
C ILE A 323 26.11 6.12 -12.43
N ASN A 324 26.09 4.82 -12.22
CA ASN A 324 25.30 4.17 -11.18
C ASN A 324 26.22 3.68 -10.05
N SER A 325 25.90 4.05 -8.82
CA SER A 325 26.62 3.57 -7.62
C SER A 325 25.69 2.68 -6.79
N LYS A 326 25.98 1.37 -6.74
CA LYS A 326 25.20 0.39 -5.97
C LYS A 326 25.97 0.02 -4.70
N LEU A 327 25.33 0.24 -3.55
CA LEU A 327 25.84 -0.18 -2.24
C LEU A 327 25.50 -1.64 -1.98
N ILE A 328 26.51 -2.43 -1.55
CA ILE A 328 26.35 -3.79 -1.07
C ILE A 328 26.94 -3.85 0.33
N GLU A 329 26.11 -4.28 1.29
CA GLU A 329 26.50 -4.46 2.69
C GLU A 329 26.37 -5.94 3.05
N THR A 330 27.46 -6.54 3.50
CA THR A 330 27.50 -7.94 3.93
C THR A 330 27.86 -7.99 5.41
N VAL A 331 26.94 -8.57 6.19
CA VAL A 331 27.11 -8.74 7.64
C VAL A 331 27.84 -10.04 7.92
N LYS A 332 28.92 -9.98 8.70
CA LYS A 332 29.66 -11.12 9.20
C LYS A 332 29.96 -10.94 10.69
N ASN A 333 29.31 -11.75 11.54
CA ASN A 333 29.35 -11.62 13.00
C ASN A 333 28.88 -10.23 13.48
N ASP A 334 29.80 -9.40 14.05
CA ASP A 334 29.57 -8.04 14.51
C ASP A 334 30.25 -6.98 13.60
N LYS A 335 30.58 -7.39 12.37
CA LYS A 335 31.28 -6.56 11.39
C LYS A 335 30.47 -6.44 10.09
N ILE A 336 30.68 -5.37 9.37
CA ILE A 336 30.03 -5.09 8.09
C ILE A 336 31.11 -4.82 7.04
N LEU A 337 31.11 -5.66 6.00
CA LEU A 337 31.84 -5.44 4.77
C LEU A 337 30.98 -4.58 3.85
N VAL A 338 31.55 -3.47 3.37
CA VAL A 338 30.86 -2.55 2.48
C VAL A 338 31.57 -2.51 1.14
N THR A 339 30.83 -2.82 0.06
CA THR A 339 31.33 -2.69 -1.30
C THR A 339 30.45 -1.70 -2.07
N ILE A 340 31.04 -0.67 -2.64
CA ILE A 340 30.35 0.29 -3.49
C ILE A 340 30.73 -0.05 -4.94
N ASN A 341 29.76 -0.61 -5.69
CA ASN A 341 29.92 -0.92 -7.10
C ASN A 341 29.61 0.32 -7.92
N ILE A 342 30.57 0.75 -8.73
CA ILE A 342 30.44 1.88 -9.65
C ILE A 342 30.44 1.35 -11.07
N SER A 343 29.39 1.61 -11.82
CA SER A 343 29.23 1.16 -13.19
C SER A 343 28.58 2.23 -14.08
N GLU A 344 28.78 2.15 -15.38
CA GLU A 344 28.00 2.92 -16.32
C GLU A 344 26.55 2.42 -16.35
N GLY A 345 25.59 3.33 -16.31
CA GLY A 345 24.18 3.05 -16.51
C GLY A 345 23.84 2.82 -17.98
N LYS A 346 22.69 2.20 -18.25
CA LYS A 346 22.20 2.02 -19.62
C LYS A 346 21.86 3.39 -20.24
N LYS A 347 22.46 3.68 -21.39
CA LYS A 347 22.00 4.77 -22.27
C LYS A 347 20.71 4.30 -22.94
N TYR A 348 19.61 4.92 -22.68
CA TYR A 348 18.41 4.79 -23.50
C TYR A 348 18.50 5.88 -24.58
N PHE A 349 18.60 5.44 -25.81
CA PHE A 349 18.54 6.30 -27.01
C PHE A 349 17.10 6.42 -27.44
#